data_6c0fb39e32e98ca17b26cf28448b522d
#
_entry.id   6c0fb39e32e98ca17b26cf28448b522d
#
_cell.length_a   1.000
_cell.length_b   1.000
_cell.length_c   1.000
_cell.angle_alpha   90.00
_cell.angle_beta   90.00
_cell.angle_gamma   90.00
#
_symmetry.space_group_name_H-M   'P 1'
#
loop_
_entity.id
_entity.type
_entity.pdbx_description
1 polymer ?
#
loop_
_entity_poly.entity_id
_entity_poly.type
_entity_poly.pdbx_seq_one_letter_code
_entity_poly.pdbx_strand_id
1 'polypeptide(L)'
;MFGKTTDVKQRGVTEMKAALVCISTHHGNTEKIANAMADALGAPVLRPENATIQSVTEYDVIGFGSGIYFMKHHRKLRNFVGKLPVMKNKKAFIFSTAGVSDRLVEKNLNKNHRALRNKLIDKGFEIIGEFSCCGYMKRGWYYLKGSRNTGRPNEDDIRKAREFATSLRAKI
;
A
#
# COMPACT_ATOMS: atom_id res chain seq x y z
N MET A 1 -59.87 -0.77 2.31
CA MET A 1 -58.82 -1.51 3.03
C MET A 1 -57.47 -1.01 2.56
N PHE A 2 -56.79 -0.29 3.41
CA PHE A 2 -55.51 0.38 3.06
C PHE A 2 -54.35 -0.55 3.34
N GLY A 3 -53.62 -0.95 2.28
CA GLY A 3 -52.34 -1.67 2.40
C GLY A 3 -51.23 -0.69 2.77
N LYS A 4 -50.65 -0.84 3.94
CA LYS A 4 -49.43 -0.14 4.37
C LYS A 4 -48.25 -0.71 3.62
N THR A 5 -47.69 0.08 2.71
CA THR A 5 -46.35 -0.15 2.12
C THR A 5 -45.31 0.15 3.20
N THR A 6 -44.68 -0.85 3.74
CA THR A 6 -43.54 -0.71 4.62
C THR A 6 -42.32 -0.27 3.82
N ASP A 7 -42.00 1.00 3.94
CA ASP A 7 -40.76 1.60 3.46
C ASP A 7 -39.61 0.98 4.25
N VAL A 8 -38.93 0.00 3.63
CA VAL A 8 -37.67 -0.53 4.13
C VAL A 8 -36.61 0.51 3.77
N LYS A 9 -36.35 1.37 4.74
CA LYS A 9 -35.23 2.33 4.72
C LYS A 9 -33.94 1.54 4.51
N GLN A 10 -33.46 1.42 3.27
CA GLN A 10 -32.12 0.93 2.97
C GLN A 10 -31.15 1.84 3.72
N ARG A 11 -30.55 1.31 4.78
CA ARG A 11 -29.38 1.92 5.41
C ARG A 11 -28.30 1.94 4.33
N GLY A 12 -28.01 3.12 3.80
CA GLY A 12 -26.92 3.32 2.87
C GLY A 12 -25.63 2.85 3.50
N VAL A 13 -25.10 1.74 3.02
CA VAL A 13 -23.72 1.36 3.26
C VAL A 13 -22.89 2.43 2.58
N THR A 14 -22.32 3.34 3.36
CA THR A 14 -21.39 4.34 2.84
C THR A 14 -20.21 3.57 2.29
N GLU A 15 -20.09 3.52 0.96
CA GLU A 15 -19.00 2.82 0.29
C GLU A 15 -17.70 3.51 0.67
N MET A 16 -16.82 2.79 1.41
CA MET A 16 -15.56 3.35 1.87
C MET A 16 -14.61 3.60 0.72
N LYS A 17 -14.14 4.82 0.62
CA LYS A 17 -13.23 5.26 -0.43
C LYS A 17 -11.79 4.89 -0.07
N ALA A 18 -11.15 4.11 -0.93
CA ALA A 18 -9.74 3.75 -0.80
C ALA A 18 -8.87 4.40 -1.89
N ALA A 19 -7.62 4.67 -1.58
CA ALA A 19 -6.58 5.05 -2.54
C ALA A 19 -5.23 4.47 -2.16
N LEU A 20 -4.32 4.37 -3.13
CA LEU A 20 -2.95 3.95 -2.88
C LEU A 20 -1.99 5.08 -3.26
N VAL A 21 -1.08 5.42 -2.37
CA VAL A 21 0.04 6.35 -2.63
C VAL A 21 1.30 5.52 -2.83
N CYS A 22 1.82 5.47 -4.04
CA CYS A 22 2.91 4.58 -4.43
C CYS A 22 4.08 5.33 -5.07
N ILE A 23 5.31 4.95 -4.68
CA ILE A 23 6.53 5.31 -5.38
C ILE A 23 7.24 4.05 -5.87
N SER A 24 7.44 3.96 -7.17
CA SER A 24 8.22 2.91 -7.81
C SER A 24 9.28 3.55 -8.71
N THR A 25 10.55 3.50 -8.30
CA THR A 25 11.66 4.19 -8.99
C THR A 25 12.48 3.26 -9.89
N HIS A 26 12.48 1.96 -9.62
CA HIS A 26 13.26 0.98 -10.36
C HIS A 26 12.39 -0.19 -10.81
N HIS A 27 12.41 -0.47 -12.11
CA HIS A 27 11.78 -1.64 -12.75
C HIS A 27 10.25 -1.80 -12.54
N GLY A 28 9.55 -0.80 -12.00
CA GLY A 28 8.09 -0.88 -11.80
C GLY A 28 7.63 -1.92 -10.77
N ASN A 29 8.51 -2.50 -9.95
CA ASN A 29 8.16 -3.58 -9.05
C ASN A 29 7.00 -3.23 -8.11
N THR A 30 7.13 -2.13 -7.37
CA THR A 30 6.11 -1.71 -6.42
C THR A 30 4.84 -1.24 -7.12
N GLU A 31 4.95 -0.66 -8.30
CA GLU A 31 3.81 -0.23 -9.12
C GLU A 31 2.95 -1.42 -9.58
N LYS A 32 3.56 -2.55 -9.96
CA LYS A 32 2.82 -3.79 -10.28
C LYS A 32 1.99 -4.27 -9.09
N ILE A 33 2.57 -4.26 -7.90
CA ILE A 33 1.88 -4.64 -6.67
C ILE A 33 0.79 -3.64 -6.30
N ALA A 34 1.06 -2.33 -6.43
CA ALA A 34 0.08 -1.28 -6.20
C ALA A 34 -1.14 -1.42 -7.11
N ASN A 35 -0.93 -1.66 -8.42
CA ASN A 35 -2.02 -1.85 -9.38
C ASN A 35 -2.86 -3.09 -9.03
N ALA A 36 -2.23 -4.22 -8.68
CA ALA A 36 -2.95 -5.42 -8.28
C ALA A 36 -3.82 -5.22 -7.03
N MET A 37 -3.33 -4.46 -6.04
CA MET A 37 -4.10 -4.09 -4.85
C MET A 37 -5.21 -3.09 -5.19
N ALA A 38 -4.91 -2.11 -6.03
CA ALA A 38 -5.85 -1.09 -6.47
C ALA A 38 -7.03 -1.69 -7.21
N ASP A 39 -6.79 -2.62 -8.14
CA ASP A 39 -7.83 -3.38 -8.84
C ASP A 39 -8.75 -4.13 -7.85
N ALA A 40 -8.16 -4.80 -6.83
CA ALA A 40 -8.92 -5.54 -5.83
C ALA A 40 -9.77 -4.63 -4.92
N LEU A 41 -9.36 -3.39 -4.71
CA LEU A 41 -10.07 -2.42 -3.87
C LEU A 41 -10.99 -1.49 -4.65
N GLY A 42 -10.89 -1.43 -5.99
CA GLY A 42 -11.55 -0.40 -6.79
C GLY A 42 -10.98 1.00 -6.53
N ALA A 43 -9.67 1.10 -6.29
CA ALA A 43 -9.01 2.30 -5.80
C ALA A 43 -8.04 2.89 -6.83
N PRO A 44 -7.84 4.21 -6.88
CA PRO A 44 -6.80 4.82 -7.71
C PRO A 44 -5.40 4.64 -7.09
N VAL A 45 -4.37 4.59 -7.96
CA VAL A 45 -2.97 4.68 -7.56
C VAL A 45 -2.46 6.10 -7.81
N LEU A 46 -2.05 6.77 -6.75
CA LEU A 46 -1.56 8.14 -6.76
C LEU A 46 -0.04 8.16 -6.59
N ARG A 47 0.63 9.04 -7.31
CA ARG A 47 2.06 9.32 -7.08
C ARG A 47 2.19 10.50 -6.10
N PRO A 48 3.08 10.45 -5.11
CA PRO A 48 3.26 11.53 -4.14
C PRO A 48 3.58 12.91 -4.76
N GLU A 49 4.15 12.93 -5.96
CA GLU A 49 4.42 14.17 -6.69
C GLU A 49 3.15 14.84 -7.21
N ASN A 50 2.12 14.03 -7.53
CA ASN A 50 0.85 14.48 -8.12
C ASN A 50 -0.30 14.47 -7.10
N ALA A 51 -0.11 13.79 -5.96
CA ALA A 51 -1.11 13.76 -4.90
C ALA A 51 -1.03 15.06 -4.08
N THR A 52 -2.10 15.84 -4.09
CA THR A 52 -2.24 16.92 -3.13
C THR A 52 -2.59 16.35 -1.76
N ILE A 53 -2.21 17.04 -0.69
CA ILE A 53 -2.61 16.64 0.67
C ILE A 53 -4.14 16.54 0.74
N GLN A 54 -4.84 17.50 0.14
CA GLN A 54 -6.30 17.54 0.12
C GLN A 54 -6.91 16.33 -0.58
N SER A 55 -6.38 15.91 -1.75
CA SER A 55 -6.90 14.74 -2.47
C SER A 55 -6.77 13.44 -1.65
N VAL A 56 -5.74 13.32 -0.81
CA VAL A 56 -5.54 12.14 0.04
C VAL A 56 -6.48 12.14 1.24
N THR A 57 -6.83 13.32 1.78
CA THR A 57 -7.73 13.42 2.94
C THR A 57 -9.17 13.03 2.64
N GLU A 58 -9.57 12.94 1.37
CA GLU A 58 -10.90 12.52 0.95
C GLU A 58 -11.14 11.01 1.07
N TYR A 59 -10.07 10.21 1.19
CA TYR A 59 -10.17 8.75 1.30
C TYR A 59 -10.22 8.30 2.76
N ASP A 60 -10.95 7.22 3.01
CA ASP A 60 -11.10 6.61 4.33
C ASP A 60 -9.98 5.63 4.63
N VAL A 61 -9.48 4.95 3.59
CA VAL A 61 -8.40 3.98 3.65
C VAL A 61 -7.32 4.33 2.65
N ILE A 62 -6.07 4.40 3.11
CA ILE A 62 -4.96 4.77 2.24
C ILE A 62 -3.84 3.73 2.33
N GLY A 63 -3.49 3.15 1.19
CA GLY A 63 -2.31 2.31 1.04
C GLY A 63 -1.06 3.15 0.80
N PHE A 64 0.01 2.93 1.55
CA PHE A 64 1.29 3.61 1.35
C PHE A 64 2.37 2.60 0.96
N GLY A 65 2.96 2.75 -0.23
CA GLY A 65 3.91 1.79 -0.76
C GLY A 65 5.13 2.35 -1.47
N SER A 66 6.25 1.65 -1.34
CA SER A 66 7.47 1.88 -2.13
C SER A 66 8.44 0.70 -2.08
N GLY A 67 9.46 0.72 -2.92
CA GLY A 67 10.63 -0.11 -2.73
C GLY A 67 11.32 0.15 -1.37
N ILE A 68 12.04 -0.86 -0.86
CA ILE A 68 12.84 -0.75 0.35
C ILE A 68 14.29 -0.40 0.01
N TYR A 69 14.77 0.68 0.58
CA TYR A 69 16.13 1.21 0.44
C TYR A 69 16.78 1.35 1.81
N PHE A 70 17.90 0.65 2.04
CA PHE A 70 18.60 0.67 3.33
C PHE A 70 17.65 0.44 4.51
N MET A 71 16.79 -0.57 4.40
CA MET A 71 15.80 -1.00 5.40
C MET A 71 14.71 0.06 5.72
N LYS A 72 14.43 0.95 4.79
CA LYS A 72 13.40 1.98 4.93
C LYS A 72 12.65 2.16 3.61
N HIS A 73 11.42 2.60 3.68
CA HIS A 73 10.68 3.08 2.52
C HIS A 73 11.37 4.27 1.85
N HIS A 74 11.07 4.49 0.57
CA HIS A 74 11.64 5.60 -0.20
C HIS A 74 11.43 6.96 0.50
N ARG A 75 12.47 7.82 0.46
CA ARG A 75 12.46 9.12 1.16
C ARG A 75 11.28 10.01 0.76
N LYS A 76 10.93 10.06 -0.52
CA LYS A 76 9.81 10.88 -1.01
C LYS A 76 8.49 10.45 -0.37
N LEU A 77 8.22 9.14 -0.24
CA LEU A 77 7.01 8.64 0.43
C LEU A 77 6.98 9.06 1.91
N ARG A 78 8.09 8.87 2.62
CA ARG A 78 8.20 9.26 4.04
C ARG A 78 8.06 10.77 4.25
N ASN A 79 8.57 11.57 3.30
CA ASN A 79 8.42 13.03 3.33
C ASN A 79 6.97 13.44 3.03
N PHE A 80 6.31 12.78 2.08
CA PHE A 80 4.90 13.00 1.78
C PHE A 80 4.03 12.75 3.03
N VAL A 81 4.18 11.58 3.66
CA VAL A 81 3.46 11.27 4.92
C VAL A 81 3.77 12.30 6.01
N GLY A 82 5.02 12.77 6.11
CA GLY A 82 5.39 13.82 7.07
C GLY A 82 4.63 15.13 6.91
N LYS A 83 4.20 15.45 5.69
CA LYS A 83 3.45 16.68 5.38
C LYS A 83 1.93 16.53 5.57
N LEU A 84 1.42 15.32 5.74
CA LEU A 84 -0.01 15.10 5.98
C LEU A 84 -0.44 15.78 7.30
N PRO A 85 -1.65 16.32 7.37
CA PRO A 85 -2.23 16.75 8.65
C PRO A 85 -2.48 15.56 9.57
N VAL A 86 -2.99 15.80 10.76
CA VAL A 86 -3.48 14.72 11.63
C VAL A 86 -4.75 14.11 11.01
N MET A 87 -4.73 12.80 10.78
CA MET A 87 -5.74 12.03 10.02
C MET A 87 -6.53 11.11 10.95
N LYS A 88 -7.18 11.70 11.98
CA LYS A 88 -8.01 10.93 12.93
C LYS A 88 -9.11 10.15 12.20
N ASN A 89 -9.35 8.92 12.65
CA ASN A 89 -10.37 8.00 12.10
C ASN A 89 -10.13 7.56 10.65
N LYS A 90 -8.91 7.72 10.13
CA LYS A 90 -8.50 7.18 8.84
C LYS A 90 -7.67 5.91 9.03
N LYS A 91 -7.85 4.97 8.11
CA LYS A 91 -7.13 3.70 8.11
C LYS A 91 -5.99 3.72 7.10
N ALA A 92 -4.92 3.03 7.40
CA ALA A 92 -3.81 2.88 6.48
C ALA A 92 -3.32 1.44 6.42
N PHE A 93 -2.81 1.05 5.25
CA PHE A 93 -2.00 -0.15 5.12
C PHE A 93 -0.68 0.17 4.43
N ILE A 94 0.33 -0.64 4.70
CA ILE A 94 1.69 -0.43 4.20
C ILE A 94 2.05 -1.58 3.26
N PHE A 95 2.64 -1.27 2.12
CA PHE A 95 3.15 -2.31 1.22
C PHE A 95 4.52 -1.96 0.65
N SER A 96 5.32 -3.00 0.36
CA SER A 96 6.65 -2.78 -0.20
C SER A 96 7.12 -3.90 -1.11
N THR A 97 8.15 -3.60 -1.90
CA THR A 97 8.94 -4.59 -2.60
C THR A 97 10.42 -4.47 -2.19
N ALA A 98 11.11 -5.59 -2.05
CA ALA A 98 12.51 -5.59 -1.65
C ALA A 98 13.35 -6.53 -2.53
N GLY A 99 14.56 -6.10 -2.86
CA GLY A 99 15.51 -6.87 -3.68
C GLY A 99 16.27 -7.95 -2.90
N VAL A 100 15.59 -8.65 -1.97
CA VAL A 100 16.12 -9.73 -1.16
C VAL A 100 15.30 -11.00 -1.33
N SER A 101 15.72 -12.14 -0.79
CA SER A 101 14.94 -13.39 -0.86
C SER A 101 13.65 -13.33 -0.03
N ASP A 102 12.66 -14.17 -0.35
CA ASP A 102 11.37 -14.23 0.35
C ASP A 102 11.55 -14.37 1.87
N ARG A 103 12.42 -15.28 2.31
CA ARG A 103 12.74 -15.45 3.74
C ARG A 103 13.21 -14.15 4.41
N LEU A 104 14.01 -13.33 3.71
CA LEU A 104 14.50 -12.06 4.23
C LEU A 104 13.45 -10.96 4.16
N VAL A 105 12.53 -11.02 3.19
CA VAL A 105 11.37 -10.11 3.13
C VAL A 105 10.53 -10.30 4.39
N GLU A 106 10.12 -11.52 4.69
CA GLU A 106 9.31 -11.85 5.88
C GLU A 106 10.03 -11.47 7.18
N LYS A 107 11.27 -11.92 7.34
CA LYS A 107 12.07 -11.63 8.53
C LYS A 107 12.23 -10.14 8.82
N ASN A 108 12.35 -9.33 7.78
CA ASN A 108 12.64 -7.90 7.92
C ASN A 108 11.42 -6.99 7.76
N LEU A 109 10.22 -7.53 7.53
CA LEU A 109 9.01 -6.75 7.34
C LEU A 109 8.85 -5.66 8.41
N ASN A 110 8.80 -6.08 9.66
CA ASN A 110 8.63 -5.18 10.80
C ASN A 110 9.69 -4.07 10.86
N LYS A 111 10.94 -4.42 10.58
CA LYS A 111 12.06 -3.47 10.61
C LYS A 111 11.98 -2.49 9.45
N ASN A 112 11.69 -2.98 8.25
CA ASN A 112 11.61 -2.18 7.03
C ASN A 112 10.45 -1.17 7.08
N HIS A 113 9.33 -1.58 7.65
CA HIS A 113 8.12 -0.74 7.71
C HIS A 113 8.09 0.18 8.93
N ARG A 114 8.86 -0.10 9.98
CA ARG A 114 8.81 0.62 11.26
C ARG A 114 8.82 2.14 11.14
N ALA A 115 9.72 2.69 10.33
CA ALA A 115 9.86 4.14 10.21
C ALA A 115 8.64 4.80 9.53
N LEU A 116 8.01 4.12 8.57
CA LEU A 116 6.79 4.61 7.91
C LEU A 116 5.58 4.39 8.82
N ARG A 117 5.46 3.21 9.44
CA ARG A 117 4.39 2.87 10.40
C ARG A 117 4.30 3.89 11.54
N ASN A 118 5.42 4.17 12.22
CA ASN A 118 5.43 5.14 13.30
C ASN A 118 4.97 6.52 12.82
N LYS A 119 5.45 6.96 11.66
CA LYS A 119 5.06 8.24 11.08
C LYS A 119 3.56 8.31 10.76
N LEU A 120 2.96 7.22 10.29
CA LEU A 120 1.51 7.13 10.03
C LEU A 120 0.72 7.14 11.35
N ILE A 121 1.17 6.40 12.36
CA ILE A 121 0.57 6.41 13.71
C ILE A 121 0.63 7.82 14.32
N ASP A 122 1.77 8.51 14.21
CA ASP A 122 1.93 9.89 14.67
C ASP A 122 0.97 10.87 13.94
N LYS A 123 0.58 10.53 12.72
CA LYS A 123 -0.45 11.25 11.95
C LYS A 123 -1.88 10.82 12.28
N GLY A 124 -2.08 9.90 13.21
CA GLY A 124 -3.39 9.46 13.67
C GLY A 124 -4.05 8.36 12.84
N PHE A 125 -3.31 7.70 11.94
CA PHE A 125 -3.82 6.55 11.19
C PHE A 125 -3.88 5.29 12.05
N GLU A 126 -4.94 4.51 11.87
CA GLU A 126 -5.01 3.12 12.29
C GLU A 126 -4.35 2.24 11.20
N ILE A 127 -3.34 1.45 11.57
CA ILE A 127 -2.68 0.53 10.61
C ILE A 127 -3.43 -0.80 10.59
N ILE A 128 -4.11 -1.08 9.48
CA ILE A 128 -4.97 -2.28 9.32
C ILE A 128 -4.27 -3.47 8.66
N GLY A 129 -3.07 -3.27 8.12
CA GLY A 129 -2.28 -4.37 7.53
C GLY A 129 -0.96 -3.93 6.91
N GLU A 130 -0.11 -4.91 6.67
CA GLU A 130 1.19 -4.71 6.04
C GLU A 130 1.53 -5.87 5.12
N PHE A 131 2.09 -5.56 3.95
CA PHE A 131 2.46 -6.52 2.92
C PHE A 131 3.85 -6.22 2.37
N SER A 132 4.62 -7.25 2.07
CA SER A 132 5.88 -7.12 1.34
C SER A 132 6.14 -8.36 0.49
N CYS A 133 6.74 -8.16 -0.67
CA CYS A 133 7.20 -9.26 -1.52
C CYS A 133 8.57 -8.95 -2.14
N CYS A 134 9.13 -9.93 -2.83
CA CYS A 134 10.35 -9.75 -3.59
C CYS A 134 10.14 -8.83 -4.79
N GLY A 135 11.14 -8.02 -5.10
CA GLY A 135 11.23 -7.24 -6.32
C GLY A 135 12.52 -7.53 -7.08
N TYR A 136 12.46 -7.48 -8.40
CA TYR A 136 13.63 -7.58 -9.24
C TYR A 136 14.62 -6.47 -8.92
N MET A 137 15.90 -6.82 -8.77
CA MET A 137 16.96 -5.84 -8.55
C MET A 137 18.15 -6.13 -9.45
N LYS A 138 18.46 -5.16 -10.34
CA LYS A 138 19.69 -5.11 -11.09
C LYS A 138 20.73 -4.32 -10.27
N ARG A 139 21.81 -4.95 -9.88
CA ARG A 139 22.87 -4.30 -9.08
C ARG A 139 23.95 -3.75 -9.99
N GLY A 140 24.24 -2.43 -9.93
CA GLY A 140 25.23 -1.73 -10.75
C GLY A 140 26.63 -2.32 -10.67
N TRP A 141 27.39 -2.09 -9.62
CA TRP A 141 28.75 -2.61 -9.42
C TRP A 141 28.86 -4.15 -9.43
N TYR A 142 27.78 -4.89 -9.08
CA TYR A 142 27.75 -6.36 -9.05
C TYR A 142 27.27 -6.99 -10.38
N TYR A 143 27.48 -6.34 -11.51
CA TYR A 143 27.20 -6.94 -12.83
C TYR A 143 27.83 -8.33 -13.03
N LEU A 144 28.93 -8.62 -12.33
CA LEU A 144 29.61 -9.92 -12.35
C LEU A 144 28.89 -11.02 -11.55
N LYS A 145 27.91 -10.69 -10.67
CA LYS A 145 27.14 -11.64 -9.87
C LYS A 145 25.68 -11.77 -10.27
N GLY A 146 25.28 -11.21 -11.42
CA GLY A 146 23.92 -11.32 -11.94
C GLY A 146 22.86 -10.46 -11.25
N SER A 147 21.65 -10.51 -11.80
CA SER A 147 20.46 -9.89 -11.21
C SER A 147 19.88 -10.79 -10.11
N ARG A 148 19.25 -10.18 -9.09
CA ARG A 148 18.47 -10.91 -8.08
C ARG A 148 17.01 -10.85 -8.38
N ASN A 149 16.30 -11.95 -8.04
CA ASN A 149 14.85 -12.07 -8.16
C ASN A 149 14.35 -11.78 -9.59
N THR A 150 15.03 -12.34 -10.60
CA THR A 150 14.58 -12.24 -11.99
C THR A 150 13.14 -12.73 -12.11
N GLY A 151 12.29 -11.97 -12.79
CA GLY A 151 10.88 -12.28 -12.93
C GLY A 151 9.98 -11.90 -11.75
N ARG A 152 10.54 -11.27 -10.70
CA ARG A 152 9.75 -10.81 -9.53
C ARG A 152 9.41 -9.30 -9.62
N PRO A 153 8.24 -8.84 -9.14
CA PRO A 153 7.14 -9.69 -8.65
C PRO A 153 6.57 -10.57 -9.76
N ASN A 154 6.28 -11.83 -9.43
CA ASN A 154 5.65 -12.80 -10.33
C ASN A 154 4.13 -12.91 -10.07
N GLU A 155 3.45 -13.80 -10.79
CA GLU A 155 2.00 -13.99 -10.66
C GLU A 155 1.57 -14.41 -9.23
N ASP A 156 2.41 -15.18 -8.52
CA ASP A 156 2.13 -15.55 -7.12
C ASP A 156 2.20 -14.33 -6.18
N ASP A 157 3.17 -13.44 -6.39
CA ASP A 157 3.25 -12.17 -5.64
C ASP A 157 2.04 -11.29 -5.91
N ILE A 158 1.61 -11.20 -7.17
CA ILE A 158 0.45 -10.41 -7.60
C ILE A 158 -0.83 -11.00 -6.99
N ARG A 159 -0.99 -12.33 -7.01
CA ARG A 159 -2.13 -13.02 -6.38
C ARG A 159 -2.17 -12.74 -4.88
N LYS A 160 -1.06 -12.91 -4.17
CA LYS A 160 -0.95 -12.62 -2.72
C LYS A 160 -1.26 -11.16 -2.41
N ALA A 161 -0.84 -10.22 -3.27
CA ALA A 161 -1.16 -8.81 -3.11
C ALA A 161 -2.67 -8.53 -3.24
N ARG A 162 -3.35 -9.16 -4.21
CA ARG A 162 -4.81 -9.07 -4.36
C ARG A 162 -5.55 -9.67 -3.16
N GLU A 163 -5.13 -10.87 -2.72
CA GLU A 163 -5.70 -11.54 -1.54
C GLU A 163 -5.55 -10.68 -0.28
N PHE A 164 -4.37 -10.12 -0.07
CA PHE A 164 -4.12 -9.19 1.03
C PHE A 164 -5.07 -7.97 0.96
N ALA A 165 -5.15 -7.31 -0.19
CA ALA A 165 -6.03 -6.15 -0.37
C ALA A 165 -7.51 -6.51 -0.14
N THR A 166 -7.96 -7.66 -0.66
CA THR A 166 -9.32 -8.16 -0.44
C THR A 166 -9.59 -8.43 1.04
N SER A 167 -8.61 -9.00 1.77
CA SER A 167 -8.74 -9.26 3.22
C SER A 167 -8.91 -8.00 4.06
N LEU A 168 -8.41 -6.86 3.57
CA LEU A 168 -8.58 -5.58 4.25
C LEU A 168 -10.03 -5.12 4.27
N ARG A 169 -10.86 -5.52 3.29
CA ARG A 169 -12.29 -5.15 3.23
C ARG A 169 -13.06 -5.57 4.51
N ALA A 170 -12.66 -6.66 5.14
CA ALA A 170 -13.28 -7.12 6.40
C ALA A 170 -12.88 -6.25 7.62
N LYS A 171 -11.85 -5.42 7.49
CA LYS A 171 -11.34 -4.52 8.55
C LYS A 171 -11.78 -3.07 8.34
N ILE A 172 -12.47 -2.84 7.25
CA ILE A 172 -12.93 -1.55 6.80
C ILE A 172 -14.41 -1.40 7.13
#